data_407d6989affb52eb6745f7ebcb4ab32a
#
_entry.id   407d6989affb52eb6745f7ebcb4ab32a
#
_cell.length_a   1.000
_cell.length_b   1.000
_cell.length_c   1.000
_cell.angle_alpha   90.00
_cell.angle_beta   90.00
_cell.angle_gamma   90.00
#
_symmetry.space_group_name_H-M   'P 1'
#
loop_
_entity.id
_entity.type
_entity.pdbx_description
1 polymer ?
#
loop_
_entity_poly.entity_id
_entity_poly.type
_entity_poly.pdbx_seq_one_letter_code
_entity_poly.pdbx_strand_id
1 'polypeptide(L)'
;LILKNLGVNSEGVEHWYRYAEKANVRWGLTEEHRKRNGLHAPELSAHSWRNALEQMLLGALLPDGTGSFEAFGVDALDDVDMSDVDEIAALIQIFNAILALSDQTGEQHTVTDWCDLTESAMLLLCGENCDEIAVAVKQIGLLRSSAAGNLIEVPFADVARQLGDVMS
;
A
#
# COMPACT_ATOMS: atom_id res chain seq x y z
N LEU A 1 -3.20 0.06 14.84
CA LEU A 1 -3.73 -1.24 14.46
C LEU A 1 -2.83 -1.94 13.45
N ILE A 2 -2.75 -1.44 12.19
CA ILE A 2 -1.89 -1.99 11.12
C ILE A 2 -0.45 -2.17 11.60
N LEU A 3 0.15 -1.13 12.17
CA LEU A 3 1.52 -1.14 12.68
C LEU A 3 1.75 -2.23 13.73
N LYS A 4 0.78 -2.40 14.65
CA LYS A 4 0.84 -3.44 15.67
C LYS A 4 0.81 -4.84 15.05
N ASN A 5 -0.03 -5.07 14.04
CA ASN A 5 -0.11 -6.35 13.33
C ASN A 5 1.19 -6.68 12.60
N LEU A 6 1.84 -5.66 12.03
CA LEU A 6 3.10 -5.79 11.31
C LEU A 6 4.35 -5.76 12.22
N GLY A 7 4.16 -5.64 13.54
CA GLY A 7 5.26 -5.62 14.51
C GLY A 7 6.06 -4.31 14.53
N VAL A 8 5.52 -3.24 13.92
CA VAL A 8 6.19 -1.93 13.82
C VAL A 8 5.82 -1.05 15.00
N ASN A 9 6.82 -0.50 15.68
CA ASN A 9 6.68 0.47 16.76
C ASN A 9 6.78 1.93 16.27
N SER A 10 6.76 2.90 17.18
CA SER A 10 6.87 4.32 16.83
C SER A 10 8.22 4.68 16.22
N GLU A 11 9.31 4.03 16.64
CA GLU A 11 10.65 4.25 16.10
C GLU A 11 10.73 3.80 14.64
N GLY A 12 10.19 2.64 14.31
CA GLY A 12 10.10 2.16 12.93
C GLY A 12 9.32 3.11 12.01
N VAL A 13 8.26 3.74 12.53
CA VAL A 13 7.53 4.78 11.77
C VAL A 13 8.39 6.02 11.54
N GLU A 14 9.19 6.44 12.52
CA GLU A 14 10.13 7.55 12.34
C GLU A 14 11.22 7.23 11.31
N HIS A 15 11.70 5.96 11.26
CA HIS A 15 12.60 5.49 10.22
C HIS A 15 11.95 5.58 8.83
N TRP A 16 10.69 5.19 8.68
CA TRP A 16 9.98 5.31 7.40
C TRP A 16 9.90 6.75 6.91
N TYR A 17 9.58 7.71 7.79
CA TYR A 17 9.55 9.13 7.44
C TYR A 17 10.93 9.63 7.01
N ARG A 18 11.96 9.31 7.77
CA ARG A 18 13.35 9.69 7.47
C ARG A 18 13.80 9.14 6.11
N TYR A 19 13.52 7.87 5.84
CA TYR A 19 13.89 7.25 4.58
C TYR A 19 13.08 7.77 3.39
N ALA A 20 11.79 7.98 3.57
CA ALA A 20 10.95 8.57 2.53
C ALA A 20 11.37 10.00 2.17
N GLU A 21 11.80 10.80 3.16
CA GLU A 21 12.33 12.15 2.95
C GLU A 21 13.68 12.10 2.21
N LYS A 22 14.62 11.23 2.62
CA LYS A 22 15.91 11.04 1.96
C LYS A 22 15.75 10.56 0.51
N ALA A 23 14.86 9.60 0.26
CA ALA A 23 14.53 9.12 -1.08
C ALA A 23 13.73 10.15 -1.90
N ASN A 24 13.43 11.32 -1.31
CA ASN A 24 12.69 12.40 -1.92
C ASN A 24 11.35 11.95 -2.52
N VAL A 25 10.61 11.12 -1.77
CA VAL A 25 9.26 10.71 -2.16
C VAL A 25 8.37 11.94 -2.23
N ARG A 26 7.69 12.12 -3.35
CA ARG A 26 6.78 13.26 -3.52
C ARG A 26 5.33 12.81 -3.53
N TRP A 27 4.97 11.94 -4.48
CA TRP A 27 3.65 11.36 -4.56
C TRP A 27 3.60 10.22 -5.61
N GLY A 28 2.52 9.44 -5.58
CA GLY A 28 2.28 8.36 -6.52
C GLY A 28 2.95 7.05 -6.12
N LEU A 29 2.21 5.97 -6.26
CA LEU A 29 2.69 4.64 -5.90
C LEU A 29 3.77 4.18 -6.88
N THR A 30 3.46 4.27 -8.18
CA THR A 30 4.33 3.88 -9.28
C THR A 30 4.25 4.90 -10.41
N GLU A 31 5.09 4.74 -11.42
CA GLU A 31 5.01 5.51 -12.66
C GLU A 31 3.63 5.33 -13.35
N GLU A 32 3.14 4.09 -13.42
CA GLU A 32 1.84 3.77 -14.03
C GLU A 32 0.70 4.42 -13.27
N HIS A 33 0.75 4.41 -11.93
CA HIS A 33 -0.21 5.11 -11.09
C HIS A 33 -0.23 6.62 -11.40
N ARG A 34 0.93 7.23 -11.57
CA ARG A 34 1.05 8.65 -11.93
C ARG A 34 0.47 8.94 -13.32
N LYS A 35 0.78 8.09 -14.31
CA LYS A 35 0.24 8.22 -15.68
C LYS A 35 -1.28 8.13 -15.70
N ARG A 36 -1.86 7.17 -14.97
CA ARG A 36 -3.32 7.04 -14.84
C ARG A 36 -3.98 8.28 -14.23
N ASN A 37 -3.27 8.97 -13.34
CA ASN A 37 -3.75 10.21 -12.72
C ASN A 37 -3.37 11.48 -13.50
N GLY A 38 -3.02 11.36 -14.79
CA GLY A 38 -2.85 12.50 -15.69
C GLY A 38 -1.47 13.15 -15.69
N LEU A 39 -0.49 12.54 -15.04
CA LEU A 39 0.89 13.03 -15.09
C LEU A 39 1.68 12.35 -16.21
N HIS A 40 2.18 13.20 -17.10
CA HIS A 40 3.02 12.79 -18.23
C HIS A 40 4.33 13.58 -18.19
N ALA A 41 5.30 13.14 -17.40
CA ALA A 41 6.63 13.73 -17.34
C ALA A 41 7.70 12.64 -17.52
N PRO A 42 8.88 12.96 -18.08
CA PRO A 42 9.89 11.95 -18.43
C PRO A 42 10.53 11.23 -17.23
N GLU A 43 10.46 11.76 -16.03
CA GLU A 43 11.13 11.19 -14.84
C GLU A 43 10.12 10.76 -13.78
N LEU A 44 9.04 10.09 -14.20
CA LEU A 44 7.94 9.74 -13.29
C LEU A 44 8.27 8.63 -12.30
N SER A 45 9.22 7.75 -12.61
CA SER A 45 9.67 6.69 -11.71
C SER A 45 10.42 7.23 -10.50
N ALA A 46 11.33 8.21 -10.71
CA ALA A 46 12.02 8.89 -9.64
C ALA A 46 11.00 9.53 -8.68
N HIS A 47 11.24 9.53 -7.40
CA HIS A 47 10.35 10.11 -6.38
C HIS A 47 8.97 9.41 -6.22
N SER A 48 8.77 8.21 -6.79
CA SER A 48 7.62 7.35 -6.48
C SER A 48 7.89 6.52 -5.23
N TRP A 49 6.83 6.03 -4.59
CA TRP A 49 6.98 5.13 -3.46
C TRP A 49 7.71 3.84 -3.83
N ARG A 50 7.45 3.26 -5.00
CA ARG A 50 8.16 2.06 -5.47
C ARG A 50 9.66 2.29 -5.54
N ASN A 51 10.08 3.38 -6.20
CA ASN A 51 11.50 3.70 -6.32
C ASN A 51 12.16 3.90 -4.94
N ALA A 52 11.48 4.59 -4.02
CA ALA A 52 11.99 4.78 -2.66
C ALA A 52 12.14 3.47 -1.88
N LEU A 53 11.19 2.56 -1.99
CA LEU A 53 11.26 1.26 -1.33
C LEU A 53 12.38 0.39 -1.89
N GLU A 54 12.63 0.46 -3.19
CA GLU A 54 13.76 -0.19 -3.83
C GLU A 54 15.10 0.39 -3.33
N GLN A 55 15.22 1.72 -3.20
CA GLN A 55 16.39 2.40 -2.64
C GLN A 55 16.61 2.00 -1.17
N MET A 56 15.56 2.00 -0.34
CA MET A 56 15.63 1.61 1.07
C MET A 56 16.11 0.16 1.21
N LEU A 57 15.52 -0.76 0.44
CA LEU A 57 15.88 -2.17 0.49
C LEU A 57 17.33 -2.40 0.04
N LEU A 58 17.76 -1.73 -1.02
CA LEU A 58 19.15 -1.80 -1.47
C LEU A 58 20.10 -1.22 -0.42
N GLY A 59 19.76 -0.09 0.20
CA GLY A 59 20.54 0.52 1.27
C GLY A 59 20.73 -0.41 2.47
N ALA A 60 19.68 -1.13 2.88
CA ALA A 60 19.74 -2.08 3.97
C ALA A 60 20.55 -3.35 3.65
N LEU A 61 20.63 -3.76 2.38
CA LEU A 61 21.29 -4.99 1.97
C LEU A 61 22.74 -4.78 1.51
N LEU A 62 23.11 -3.58 1.13
CA LEU A 62 24.45 -3.28 0.62
C LEU A 62 25.31 -2.68 1.75
N PRO A 63 26.57 -3.12 1.89
CA PRO A 63 27.49 -2.50 2.83
C PRO A 63 27.72 -1.03 2.49
N ASP A 64 27.87 -0.19 3.53
CA ASP A 64 28.20 1.22 3.37
C ASP A 64 29.37 1.44 2.41
N GLY A 65 29.20 2.35 1.45
CA GLY A 65 30.26 2.75 0.50
C GLY A 65 30.40 1.87 -0.75
N THR A 66 29.49 0.93 -1.01
CA THR A 66 29.56 0.11 -2.24
C THR A 66 29.05 0.82 -3.50
N GLY A 67 28.65 2.09 -3.40
CA GLY A 67 28.30 2.93 -4.56
C GLY A 67 26.95 2.52 -5.22
N SER A 68 26.56 3.29 -6.22
CA SER A 68 25.35 3.01 -7.00
C SER A 68 25.41 1.62 -7.64
N PHE A 69 24.44 0.79 -7.36
CA PHE A 69 24.28 -0.49 -8.03
C PHE A 69 23.56 -0.26 -9.36
N GLU A 70 24.31 0.17 -10.39
CA GLU A 70 23.79 0.47 -11.74
C GLU A 70 23.01 -0.72 -12.37
N ALA A 71 23.20 -1.92 -11.85
CA ALA A 71 22.56 -3.14 -12.39
C ALA A 71 21.03 -3.11 -12.36
N PHE A 72 20.43 -2.29 -11.48
CA PHE A 72 18.97 -2.18 -11.34
C PHE A 72 18.42 -0.80 -11.72
N GLY A 73 19.29 0.15 -12.10
CA GLY A 73 18.89 1.52 -12.42
C GLY A 73 18.35 2.32 -11.22
N VAL A 74 18.63 1.84 -10.00
CA VAL A 74 18.22 2.44 -8.73
C VAL A 74 19.45 2.57 -7.84
N ASP A 75 19.66 3.76 -7.27
CA ASP A 75 20.72 3.99 -6.30
C ASP A 75 20.29 3.51 -4.91
N ALA A 76 21.19 2.87 -4.17
CA ALA A 76 20.93 2.52 -2.79
C ALA A 76 20.78 3.78 -1.92
N LEU A 77 19.87 3.78 -0.97
CA LEU A 77 19.71 4.86 -0.02
C LEU A 77 20.83 4.79 1.03
N ASP A 78 21.56 5.88 1.22
CA ASP A 78 22.60 5.98 2.24
C ASP A 78 22.04 5.97 3.67
N ASP A 79 22.83 5.47 4.63
CA ASP A 79 22.51 5.43 6.07
C ASP A 79 21.20 4.68 6.39
N VAL A 80 20.93 3.61 5.68
CA VAL A 80 19.90 2.63 6.04
C VAL A 80 20.56 1.51 6.82
N ASP A 81 20.09 1.25 8.03
CA ASP A 81 20.64 0.19 8.86
C ASP A 81 20.06 -1.18 8.45
N MET A 82 20.90 -2.21 8.41
CA MET A 82 20.46 -3.57 8.15
C MET A 82 19.47 -4.09 9.20
N SER A 83 19.50 -3.53 10.42
CA SER A 83 18.53 -3.84 11.48
C SER A 83 17.11 -3.40 11.13
N ASP A 84 16.94 -2.45 10.21
CA ASP A 84 15.64 -1.89 9.83
C ASP A 84 14.95 -2.68 8.70
N VAL A 85 15.56 -3.78 8.25
CA VAL A 85 15.01 -4.63 7.16
C VAL A 85 13.59 -5.10 7.43
N ASP A 86 13.28 -5.51 8.66
CA ASP A 86 11.93 -5.98 9.02
C ASP A 86 10.91 -4.84 8.94
N GLU A 87 11.29 -3.62 9.34
CA GLU A 87 10.47 -2.42 9.26
C GLU A 87 10.23 -2.00 7.79
N ILE A 88 11.27 -2.08 6.95
CA ILE A 88 11.16 -1.84 5.51
C ILE A 88 10.25 -2.88 4.85
N ALA A 89 10.38 -4.16 5.24
CA ALA A 89 9.52 -5.23 4.75
C ALA A 89 8.03 -4.99 5.12
N ALA A 90 7.77 -4.52 6.33
CA ALA A 90 6.42 -4.13 6.75
C ALA A 90 5.86 -2.97 5.91
N LEU A 91 6.67 -1.95 5.61
CA LEU A 91 6.29 -0.85 4.73
C LEU A 91 5.98 -1.34 3.31
N ILE A 92 6.78 -2.26 2.79
CA ILE A 92 6.56 -2.90 1.48
C ILE A 92 5.22 -3.68 1.46
N GLN A 93 4.87 -4.36 2.54
CA GLN A 93 3.57 -5.06 2.63
C GLN A 93 2.39 -4.07 2.56
N ILE A 94 2.46 -2.97 3.31
CA ILE A 94 1.44 -1.89 3.24
C ILE A 94 1.36 -1.33 1.81
N PHE A 95 2.50 -1.02 1.22
CA PHE A 95 2.57 -0.50 -0.14
C PHE A 95 1.92 -1.44 -1.15
N ASN A 96 2.25 -2.72 -1.11
CA ASN A 96 1.71 -3.71 -2.03
C ASN A 96 0.19 -3.88 -1.87
N ALA A 97 -0.33 -3.84 -0.64
CA ALA A 97 -1.77 -3.87 -0.40
C ALA A 97 -2.49 -2.65 -0.99
N ILE A 98 -1.93 -1.45 -0.77
CA ILE A 98 -2.47 -0.21 -1.33
C ILE A 98 -2.38 -0.22 -2.86
N LEU A 99 -1.28 -0.69 -3.43
CA LEU A 99 -1.09 -0.76 -4.88
C LEU A 99 -2.11 -1.72 -5.50
N ALA A 100 -2.30 -2.92 -4.94
CA ALA A 100 -3.27 -3.90 -5.42
C ALA A 100 -4.70 -3.33 -5.43
N LEU A 101 -5.10 -2.62 -4.38
CA LEU A 101 -6.39 -1.92 -4.34
C LEU A 101 -6.46 -0.81 -5.38
N SER A 102 -5.42 0.02 -5.48
CA SER A 102 -5.36 1.13 -6.44
C SER A 102 -5.45 0.65 -7.88
N ASP A 103 -4.88 -0.50 -8.20
CA ASP A 103 -4.94 -1.07 -9.55
C ASP A 103 -6.36 -1.49 -9.91
N GLN A 104 -7.14 -1.96 -8.94
CA GLN A 104 -8.53 -2.35 -9.13
C GLN A 104 -9.49 -1.15 -9.19
N THR A 105 -9.19 -0.05 -8.49
CA THR A 105 -10.09 1.12 -8.43
C THR A 105 -10.29 1.84 -9.77
N GLY A 106 -9.45 1.58 -10.76
CA GLY A 106 -9.62 2.08 -12.13
C GLY A 106 -10.64 1.31 -12.97
N GLU A 107 -11.11 0.17 -12.48
CA GLU A 107 -12.04 -0.72 -13.15
C GLU A 107 -13.42 -0.71 -12.47
N GLN A 108 -14.40 -1.31 -13.14
CA GLN A 108 -15.72 -1.55 -12.54
C GLN A 108 -15.81 -3.03 -12.14
N HIS A 109 -16.34 -3.28 -10.96
CA HIS A 109 -16.54 -4.62 -10.44
C HIS A 109 -17.95 -4.75 -9.85
N THR A 110 -18.40 -5.97 -9.65
CA THR A 110 -19.64 -6.18 -8.89
C THR A 110 -19.45 -5.76 -7.44
N VAL A 111 -20.56 -5.46 -6.76
CA VAL A 111 -20.52 -5.15 -5.31
C VAL A 111 -19.89 -6.30 -4.53
N THR A 112 -20.14 -7.54 -4.94
CA THR A 112 -19.55 -8.73 -4.30
C THR A 112 -18.04 -8.73 -4.44
N ASP A 113 -17.50 -8.48 -5.64
CA ASP A 113 -16.04 -8.45 -5.87
C ASP A 113 -15.38 -7.33 -5.07
N TRP A 114 -16.02 -6.15 -5.00
CA TRP A 114 -15.54 -5.04 -4.16
C TRP A 114 -15.51 -5.39 -2.67
N CYS A 115 -16.52 -6.12 -2.18
CA CYS A 115 -16.54 -6.62 -0.82
C CYS A 115 -15.38 -7.57 -0.55
N ASP A 116 -15.11 -8.50 -1.46
CA ASP A 116 -14.03 -9.47 -1.35
C ASP A 116 -12.64 -8.81 -1.36
N LEU A 117 -12.43 -7.84 -2.26
CA LEU A 117 -11.20 -7.06 -2.33
C LEU A 117 -10.96 -6.24 -1.05
N THR A 118 -12.00 -5.57 -0.56
CA THR A 118 -11.91 -4.74 0.65
C THR A 118 -11.63 -5.59 1.88
N GLU A 119 -12.34 -6.70 2.05
CA GLU A 119 -12.13 -7.62 3.17
C GLU A 119 -10.74 -8.21 3.15
N SER A 120 -10.27 -8.67 1.99
CA SER A 120 -8.93 -9.24 1.82
C SER A 120 -7.83 -8.24 2.19
N ALA A 121 -7.97 -6.98 1.78
CA ALA A 121 -7.02 -5.93 2.14
C ALA A 121 -7.03 -5.61 3.65
N MET A 122 -8.22 -5.57 4.27
CA MET A 122 -8.34 -5.35 5.71
C MET A 122 -7.71 -6.50 6.51
N LEU A 123 -7.95 -7.74 6.12
CA LEU A 123 -7.36 -8.91 6.78
C LEU A 123 -5.85 -8.96 6.60
N LEU A 124 -5.35 -8.63 5.41
CA LEU A 124 -3.91 -8.59 5.14
C LEU A 124 -3.19 -7.57 6.02
N LEU A 125 -3.75 -6.38 6.16
CA LEU A 125 -3.13 -5.27 6.90
C LEU A 125 -3.32 -5.38 8.40
N CYS A 126 -4.51 -5.81 8.86
CA CYS A 126 -4.88 -5.78 10.27
C CYS A 126 -4.79 -7.14 10.96
N GLY A 127 -4.69 -8.24 10.19
CA GLY A 127 -4.69 -9.60 10.70
C GLY A 127 -6.10 -10.14 10.97
N GLU A 128 -6.22 -11.47 10.98
CA GLU A 128 -7.52 -12.16 11.13
C GLU A 128 -8.15 -12.00 12.53
N ASN A 129 -7.32 -11.83 13.56
CA ASN A 129 -7.76 -11.76 14.97
C ASN A 129 -7.83 -10.31 15.49
N CYS A 130 -8.28 -9.41 14.65
CA CYS A 130 -8.36 -7.99 14.97
C CYS A 130 -9.82 -7.61 15.31
N ASP A 131 -10.11 -7.44 16.58
CA ASP A 131 -11.47 -7.11 17.06
C ASP A 131 -11.96 -5.75 16.50
N GLU A 132 -11.04 -4.80 16.27
CA GLU A 132 -11.40 -3.46 15.79
C GLU A 132 -11.94 -3.46 14.37
N ILE A 133 -11.55 -4.43 13.53
CA ILE A 133 -12.12 -4.56 12.18
C ILE A 133 -13.30 -5.52 12.10
N ALA A 134 -13.60 -6.26 13.17
CA ALA A 134 -14.67 -7.27 13.16
C ALA A 134 -16.03 -6.65 12.77
N VAL A 135 -16.30 -5.41 13.23
CA VAL A 135 -17.51 -4.70 12.86
C VAL A 135 -17.54 -4.36 11.37
N ALA A 136 -16.44 -3.87 10.83
CA ALA A 136 -16.33 -3.51 9.42
C ALA A 136 -16.45 -4.77 8.53
N VAL A 137 -15.77 -5.86 8.87
CA VAL A 137 -15.86 -7.15 8.17
C VAL A 137 -17.31 -7.69 8.19
N LYS A 138 -17.99 -7.57 9.33
CA LYS A 138 -19.41 -7.95 9.42
C LYS A 138 -20.30 -7.11 8.49
N GLN A 139 -20.07 -5.79 8.40
CA GLN A 139 -20.84 -4.91 7.53
C GLN A 139 -20.57 -5.21 6.05
N ILE A 140 -19.32 -5.48 5.69
CA ILE A 140 -18.94 -5.95 4.35
C ILE A 140 -19.68 -7.25 4.02
N GLY A 141 -19.76 -8.19 4.94
CA GLY A 141 -20.49 -9.44 4.78
C GLY A 141 -22.00 -9.25 4.58
N LEU A 142 -22.62 -8.29 5.26
CA LEU A 142 -24.02 -7.94 5.07
C LEU A 142 -24.26 -7.31 3.69
N LEU A 143 -23.38 -6.38 3.27
CA LEU A 143 -23.46 -5.77 1.95
C LEU A 143 -23.30 -6.83 0.84
N ARG A 144 -22.31 -7.72 0.97
CA ARG A 144 -22.10 -8.85 0.06
C ARG A 144 -23.35 -9.71 -0.05
N SER A 145 -23.97 -10.06 1.08
CA SER A 145 -25.17 -10.90 1.11
C SER A 145 -26.36 -10.22 0.45
N SER A 146 -26.52 -8.91 0.62
CA SER A 146 -27.60 -8.14 -0.01
C SER A 146 -27.43 -7.98 -1.51
N ALA A 147 -26.19 -7.99 -2.00
CA ALA A 147 -25.85 -7.90 -3.41
C ALA A 147 -25.71 -9.25 -4.10
N ALA A 148 -25.90 -10.36 -3.39
CA ALA A 148 -25.72 -11.69 -3.94
C ALA A 148 -26.59 -11.92 -5.18
N GLY A 149 -25.97 -12.32 -6.28
CA GLY A 149 -26.63 -12.54 -7.57
C GLY A 149 -26.82 -11.26 -8.41
N ASN A 150 -26.44 -10.09 -7.91
CA ASN A 150 -26.42 -8.87 -8.71
C ASN A 150 -25.09 -8.80 -9.49
N LEU A 151 -25.16 -8.84 -10.81
CA LEU A 151 -24.01 -8.81 -11.71
C LEU A 151 -23.74 -7.40 -12.27
N ILE A 152 -24.38 -6.37 -11.71
CA ILE A 152 -24.15 -4.98 -12.14
C ILE A 152 -22.79 -4.56 -11.59
N GLU A 153 -21.92 -4.14 -12.49
CA GLU A 153 -20.63 -3.57 -12.16
C GLU A 153 -20.78 -2.09 -11.79
N VAL A 154 -20.11 -1.68 -10.73
CA VAL A 154 -20.12 -0.32 -10.20
C VAL A 154 -18.71 0.16 -9.89
N PRO A 155 -18.43 1.48 -9.93
CA PRO A 155 -17.13 1.99 -9.51
C PRO A 155 -16.96 1.86 -7.98
N PHE A 156 -15.72 1.74 -7.53
CA PHE A 156 -15.38 1.63 -6.09
C PHE A 156 -15.99 2.75 -5.24
N ALA A 157 -16.07 3.98 -5.77
CA ALA A 157 -16.62 5.12 -5.06
C ALA A 157 -18.07 4.92 -4.56
N ASP A 158 -18.87 4.15 -5.29
CA ASP A 158 -20.26 3.88 -4.89
C ASP A 158 -20.34 2.89 -3.73
N VAL A 159 -19.49 1.87 -3.74
CA VAL A 159 -19.38 0.90 -2.64
C VAL A 159 -18.76 1.54 -1.39
N ALA A 160 -17.72 2.35 -1.56
CA ALA A 160 -17.08 3.07 -0.47
C ALA A 160 -18.06 4.03 0.24
N ARG A 161 -18.94 4.69 -0.51
CA ARG A 161 -20.01 5.54 0.05
C ARG A 161 -20.99 4.71 0.89
N GLN A 162 -21.46 3.58 0.36
CA GLN A 162 -22.37 2.70 1.10
C GLN A 162 -21.74 2.16 2.39
N LEU A 163 -20.47 1.75 2.35
CA LEU A 163 -19.75 1.30 3.53
C LEU A 163 -19.55 2.43 4.55
N GLY A 164 -19.25 3.66 4.10
CA GLY A 164 -19.13 4.84 4.94
C GLY A 164 -20.42 5.20 5.66
N ASP A 165 -21.55 5.14 4.96
CA ASP A 165 -22.88 5.45 5.53
C ASP A 165 -23.30 4.41 6.59
N VAL A 166 -22.85 3.18 6.48
CA VAL A 166 -23.17 2.09 7.43
C VAL A 166 -22.24 2.08 8.65
N MET A 167 -21.02 2.63 8.53
CA MET A 167 -20.03 2.70 9.61
C MET A 167 -20.06 4.01 10.41
N SER A 168 -20.84 5.00 10.01
CA SER A 168 -21.02 6.27 10.69
C SER A 168 -22.23 6.24 11.64
#